data_499aacfd25a327087deafff5646de396
#
_entry.id   499aacfd25a327087deafff5646de396
#
_cell.length_a   1.000
_cell.length_b   1.000
_cell.length_c   1.000
_cell.angle_alpha   90.00
_cell.angle_beta   90.00
_cell.angle_gamma   90.00
#
_symmetry.space_group_name_H-M   'P 1'
#
loop_
_entity.id
_entity.type
_entity.pdbx_description
1 polymer ?
#
loop_
_entity_poly.entity_id
_entity_poly.type
_entity_poly.pdbx_seq_one_letter_code
_entity_poly.pdbx_strand_id
1 'polypeptide(L)'
;MTELRPPLPPFTRETASQKVRGAEDGWNSCDPEKVSLAYTPDSYWRNRSEFIKGRSEIVAFLTRKWVKELDYRLIKELWAFTGNRIAVRFAYEWHDDSGNWFRSYGNENWEFAQSGLMQRRLACINDLPITQADRKFNWDRSGPRPADHPSLSDLGL
;
A
#
# COMPACT_ATOMS: atom_id res chain seq x y z
N MET A 1 -3.24 -14.96 -23.43
CA MET A 1 -2.17 -13.94 -23.30
C MET A 1 -1.95 -13.64 -21.82
N THR A 2 -0.71 -13.73 -21.36
CA THR A 2 -0.40 -13.42 -19.96
C THR A 2 -0.29 -11.91 -19.78
N GLU A 3 -1.00 -11.37 -18.81
CA GLU A 3 -0.89 -9.95 -18.43
C GLU A 3 0.49 -9.71 -17.81
N LEU A 4 1.24 -8.75 -18.33
CA LEU A 4 2.54 -8.35 -17.80
C LEU A 4 2.43 -6.99 -17.10
N ARG A 5 3.11 -6.88 -15.94
CA ARG A 5 3.17 -5.64 -15.19
C ARG A 5 4.61 -5.35 -14.75
N PRO A 6 5.42 -4.78 -15.66
CA PRO A 6 6.79 -4.41 -15.31
C PRO A 6 6.86 -3.40 -14.16
N PRO A 7 8.02 -3.35 -13.45
CA PRO A 7 9.19 -4.20 -13.61
C PRO A 7 8.94 -5.64 -13.21
N LEU A 8 9.61 -6.57 -13.87
CA LEU A 8 9.45 -8.01 -13.64
C LEU A 8 10.54 -8.50 -12.66
N PRO A 9 10.24 -9.58 -11.88
CA PRO A 9 11.28 -10.19 -11.07
C PRO A 9 12.31 -10.92 -11.96
N PRO A 10 13.54 -11.18 -11.49
CA PRO A 10 14.07 -10.82 -10.17
C PRO A 10 14.32 -9.32 -10.06
N PHE A 11 14.05 -8.77 -8.87
CA PHE A 11 14.16 -7.33 -8.66
C PHE A 11 15.59 -6.91 -8.35
N THR A 12 15.93 -5.69 -8.76
CA THR A 12 17.06 -4.91 -8.27
C THR A 12 16.57 -3.91 -7.24
N ARG A 13 17.48 -3.21 -6.57
CA ARG A 13 17.08 -2.12 -5.65
C ARG A 13 16.23 -1.08 -6.37
N GLU A 14 16.63 -0.71 -7.59
CA GLU A 14 15.89 0.26 -8.39
C GLU A 14 14.49 -0.23 -8.75
N THR A 15 14.37 -1.45 -9.27
CA THR A 15 13.06 -1.98 -9.70
C THR A 15 12.17 -2.32 -8.51
N ALA A 16 12.74 -2.79 -7.39
CA ALA A 16 11.98 -2.96 -6.15
C ALA A 16 11.42 -1.61 -5.66
N SER A 17 12.24 -0.55 -5.71
CA SER A 17 11.78 0.80 -5.33
C SER A 17 10.66 1.30 -6.24
N GLN A 18 10.73 1.01 -7.55
CA GLN A 18 9.65 1.33 -8.49
C GLN A 18 8.34 0.61 -8.13
N LYS A 19 8.42 -0.68 -7.75
CA LYS A 19 7.24 -1.43 -7.29
C LYS A 19 6.65 -0.82 -6.03
N VAL A 20 7.48 -0.43 -5.08
CA VAL A 20 7.02 0.19 -3.82
C VAL A 20 6.32 1.53 -4.11
N ARG A 21 6.90 2.38 -4.94
CA ARG A 21 6.29 3.67 -5.29
C ARG A 21 5.00 3.48 -6.08
N GLY A 22 4.98 2.54 -7.02
CA GLY A 22 3.77 2.22 -7.79
C GLY A 22 2.62 1.75 -6.91
N ALA A 23 2.92 0.93 -5.90
CA ALA A 23 1.91 0.48 -4.93
C ALA A 23 1.42 1.65 -4.07
N GLU A 24 2.31 2.51 -3.59
CA GLU A 24 1.93 3.70 -2.84
C GLU A 24 0.97 4.57 -3.65
N ASP A 25 1.33 4.89 -4.89
CA ASP A 25 0.52 5.74 -5.76
C ASP A 25 -0.85 5.10 -6.06
N GLY A 26 -0.87 3.78 -6.32
CA GLY A 26 -2.10 3.05 -6.56
C GLY A 26 -3.05 3.09 -5.37
N TRP A 27 -2.56 2.81 -4.18
CA TRP A 27 -3.38 2.83 -2.97
C TRP A 27 -3.83 4.24 -2.61
N ASN A 28 -2.99 5.25 -2.83
CA ASN A 28 -3.37 6.65 -2.60
C ASN A 28 -4.47 7.14 -3.55
N SER A 29 -4.69 6.46 -4.67
CA SER A 29 -5.83 6.77 -5.55
C SER A 29 -7.18 6.42 -4.91
N CYS A 30 -7.18 5.56 -3.91
CA CYS A 30 -8.39 5.05 -3.24
C CYS A 30 -9.41 4.45 -4.22
N ASP A 31 -8.92 3.86 -5.31
CA ASP A 31 -9.73 3.21 -6.34
C ASP A 31 -9.57 1.69 -6.23
N PRO A 32 -10.56 0.97 -5.66
CA PRO A 32 -10.46 -0.47 -5.44
C PRO A 32 -10.24 -1.28 -6.72
N GLU A 33 -10.94 -0.92 -7.79
CA GLU A 33 -10.81 -1.62 -9.07
C GLU A 33 -9.39 -1.47 -9.64
N LYS A 34 -8.89 -0.24 -9.66
CA LYS A 34 -7.54 0.07 -10.14
C LYS A 34 -6.47 -0.69 -9.35
N VAL A 35 -6.58 -0.68 -8.02
CA VAL A 35 -5.62 -1.37 -7.15
C VAL A 35 -5.64 -2.88 -7.40
N SER A 36 -6.82 -3.48 -7.57
CA SER A 36 -6.97 -4.92 -7.77
C SER A 36 -6.19 -5.43 -8.98
N LEU A 37 -6.00 -4.61 -10.00
CA LEU A 37 -5.30 -4.99 -11.23
C LEU A 37 -3.80 -5.21 -11.03
N ALA A 38 -3.23 -4.77 -9.92
CA ALA A 38 -1.82 -5.02 -9.58
C ALA A 38 -1.57 -6.44 -9.07
N TYR A 39 -2.62 -7.20 -8.83
CA TYR A 39 -2.58 -8.53 -8.21
C TYR A 39 -3.00 -9.60 -9.21
N THR A 40 -2.47 -10.82 -9.03
CA THR A 40 -2.92 -11.95 -9.86
C THR A 40 -4.40 -12.24 -9.61
N PRO A 41 -5.12 -12.84 -10.58
CA PRO A 41 -6.54 -13.17 -10.39
C PRO A 41 -6.83 -14.06 -9.18
N ASP A 42 -5.84 -14.89 -8.78
CA ASP A 42 -5.92 -15.78 -7.63
C ASP A 42 -5.06 -15.32 -6.45
N SER A 43 -4.70 -14.05 -6.41
CA SER A 43 -3.83 -13.47 -5.38
C SER A 43 -4.36 -13.74 -3.98
N TYR A 44 -3.43 -13.97 -3.06
CA TYR A 44 -3.74 -14.30 -1.67
C TYR A 44 -3.21 -13.20 -0.74
N TRP A 45 -4.07 -12.74 0.17
CA TRP A 45 -3.74 -11.74 1.19
C TRP A 45 -4.02 -12.24 2.59
N ARG A 46 -3.19 -11.83 3.52
CA ARG A 46 -3.58 -11.66 4.91
C ARG A 46 -3.39 -10.18 5.25
N ASN A 47 -4.47 -9.52 5.62
CA ASN A 47 -4.43 -8.14 6.09
C ASN A 47 -4.87 -8.09 7.55
N ARG A 48 -3.97 -7.78 8.45
CA ARG A 48 -4.18 -7.97 9.89
C ARG A 48 -4.51 -9.45 10.17
N SER A 49 -5.73 -9.75 10.54
CA SER A 49 -6.21 -11.13 10.74
C SER A 49 -7.25 -11.58 9.69
N GLU A 50 -7.48 -10.77 8.68
CA GLU A 50 -8.44 -11.07 7.60
C GLU A 50 -7.72 -11.72 6.42
N PHE A 51 -8.27 -12.83 5.94
CA PHE A 51 -7.75 -13.56 4.77
C PHE A 51 -8.62 -13.27 3.57
N ILE A 52 -7.97 -12.91 2.44
CA ILE A 52 -8.63 -12.41 1.24
C ILE A 52 -8.03 -13.14 0.04
N LYS A 53 -8.88 -13.61 -0.88
CA LYS A 53 -8.42 -14.32 -2.06
C LYS A 53 -9.10 -13.80 -3.32
N GLY A 54 -8.28 -13.47 -4.33
CA GLY A 54 -8.76 -13.06 -5.64
C GLY A 54 -9.18 -11.60 -5.72
N ARG A 55 -9.27 -11.11 -6.95
CA ARG A 55 -9.52 -9.69 -7.22
C ARG A 55 -10.87 -9.20 -6.70
N SER A 56 -11.92 -10.01 -6.78
CA SER A 56 -13.24 -9.58 -6.30
C SER A 56 -13.27 -9.37 -4.79
N GLU A 57 -12.61 -10.23 -4.03
CA GLU A 57 -12.48 -10.05 -2.58
C GLU A 57 -11.59 -8.87 -2.22
N ILE A 58 -10.53 -8.62 -3.01
CA ILE A 58 -9.68 -7.43 -2.86
C ILE A 58 -10.51 -6.16 -3.06
N VAL A 59 -11.32 -6.09 -4.11
CA VAL A 59 -12.18 -4.94 -4.37
C VAL A 59 -13.17 -4.72 -3.23
N ALA A 60 -13.80 -5.79 -2.73
CA ALA A 60 -14.73 -5.70 -1.60
C ALA A 60 -14.05 -5.17 -0.34
N PHE A 61 -12.86 -5.69 -0.03
CA PHE A 61 -12.06 -5.23 1.11
C PHE A 61 -11.70 -3.75 1.00
N LEU A 62 -11.17 -3.34 -0.14
CA LEU A 62 -10.74 -1.95 -0.34
C LEU A 62 -11.92 -0.97 -0.37
N THR A 63 -13.06 -1.40 -0.86
CA THR A 63 -14.29 -0.59 -0.82
C THR A 63 -14.69 -0.31 0.62
N ARG A 64 -14.70 -1.33 1.48
CA ARG A 64 -14.98 -1.13 2.92
C ARG A 64 -13.93 -0.24 3.59
N LYS A 65 -12.67 -0.45 3.25
CA LYS A 65 -11.56 0.31 3.81
C LYS A 65 -11.73 1.82 3.55
N TRP A 66 -11.95 2.22 2.32
CA TRP A 66 -11.97 3.64 1.96
C TRP A 66 -13.33 4.32 2.15
N VAL A 67 -14.38 3.57 2.46
CA VAL A 67 -15.60 4.12 3.06
C VAL A 67 -15.35 4.54 4.51
N LYS A 68 -14.53 3.79 5.25
CA LYS A 68 -14.22 4.03 6.66
C LYS A 68 -13.07 5.02 6.84
N GLU A 69 -12.01 4.87 6.04
CA GLU A 69 -10.75 5.61 6.21
C GLU A 69 -10.75 6.80 5.26
N LEU A 70 -11.15 7.96 5.79
CA LEU A 70 -11.32 9.20 5.02
C LEU A 70 -10.03 10.01 5.00
N ASP A 71 -9.84 10.83 3.96
CA ASP A 71 -8.65 11.65 3.74
C ASP A 71 -7.34 10.84 3.79
N TYR A 72 -7.39 9.62 3.31
CA TYR A 72 -6.32 8.63 3.34
C TYR A 72 -5.07 9.11 2.60
N ARG A 73 -3.92 9.05 3.28
CA ARG A 73 -2.60 9.32 2.72
C ARG A 73 -1.61 8.30 3.21
N LEU A 74 -0.93 7.65 2.28
CA LEU A 74 -0.03 6.53 2.52
C LEU A 74 1.37 6.87 2.06
N ILE A 75 2.37 6.51 2.87
CA ILE A 75 3.78 6.52 2.49
C ILE A 75 4.33 5.11 2.69
N LYS A 76 4.96 4.56 1.65
CA LYS A 76 5.66 3.27 1.70
C LYS A 76 7.16 3.50 1.53
N GLU A 77 7.92 2.57 2.11
CA GLU A 77 9.38 2.60 2.02
C GLU A 77 9.91 1.18 1.85
N LEU A 78 10.79 1.00 0.85
CA LEU A 78 11.46 -0.29 0.64
C LEU A 78 12.31 -0.63 1.86
N TRP A 79 12.13 -1.84 2.41
CA TRP A 79 12.96 -2.33 3.50
C TRP A 79 14.03 -3.30 3.01
N ALA A 80 13.63 -4.31 2.23
CA ALA A 80 14.53 -5.32 1.69
C ALA A 80 13.89 -6.00 0.48
N PHE A 81 14.69 -6.68 -0.31
CA PHE A 81 14.20 -7.46 -1.45
C PHE A 81 15.13 -8.64 -1.73
N THR A 82 14.57 -9.68 -2.33
CA THR A 82 15.33 -10.81 -2.87
C THR A 82 14.49 -11.57 -3.89
N GLY A 83 15.06 -11.82 -5.08
CA GLY A 83 14.35 -12.55 -6.12
C GLY A 83 13.03 -11.89 -6.50
N ASN A 84 11.92 -12.58 -6.23
CA ASN A 84 10.56 -12.10 -6.50
C ASN A 84 9.84 -11.56 -5.25
N ARG A 85 10.58 -11.30 -4.16
CA ARG A 85 10.02 -10.87 -2.87
C ARG A 85 10.49 -9.48 -2.50
N ILE A 86 9.59 -8.69 -1.93
CA ILE A 86 9.87 -7.34 -1.45
C ILE A 86 9.27 -7.19 -0.05
N ALA A 87 10.08 -6.72 0.90
CA ALA A 87 9.62 -6.34 2.23
C ALA A 87 9.49 -4.82 2.29
N VAL A 88 8.37 -4.34 2.83
CA VAL A 88 7.99 -2.93 2.83
C VAL A 88 7.55 -2.52 4.22
N ARG A 89 7.96 -1.34 4.65
CA ARG A 89 7.35 -0.67 5.78
C ARG A 89 6.49 0.48 5.29
N PHE A 90 5.41 0.79 6.01
CA PHE A 90 4.51 1.85 5.60
C PHE A 90 3.81 2.49 6.81
N ALA A 91 3.30 3.68 6.58
CA ALA A 91 2.35 4.31 7.48
C ALA A 91 1.32 5.06 6.66
N TYR A 92 0.11 5.21 7.19
CA TYR A 92 -0.91 6.04 6.57
C TYR A 92 -1.72 6.79 7.61
N GLU A 93 -2.17 7.98 7.21
CA GLU A 93 -3.03 8.82 8.05
C GLU A 93 -4.42 8.87 7.46
N TRP A 94 -5.41 8.85 8.32
CA TRP A 94 -6.82 8.85 7.96
C TRP A 94 -7.67 9.30 9.14
N HIS A 95 -8.92 9.66 8.86
CA HIS A 95 -9.89 9.90 9.93
C HIS A 95 -11.17 9.11 9.66
N ASP A 96 -11.95 8.84 10.73
CA ASP A 96 -13.27 8.25 10.60
C ASP A 96 -14.32 9.31 10.31
N ASP A 97 -15.59 8.91 10.20
CA ASP A 97 -16.72 9.82 9.93
C ASP A 97 -17.09 10.72 11.11
N SER A 98 -16.51 10.47 12.28
CA SER A 98 -16.66 11.31 13.47
C SER A 98 -15.50 12.29 13.68
N GLY A 99 -14.56 12.33 12.75
CA GLY A 99 -13.40 13.23 12.79
C GLY A 99 -12.26 12.76 13.70
N ASN A 100 -12.23 11.50 14.10
CA ASN A 100 -11.12 10.93 14.86
C ASN A 100 -9.98 10.56 13.92
N TRP A 101 -8.79 11.12 14.16
CA TRP A 101 -7.61 10.88 13.34
C TRP A 101 -6.78 9.71 13.87
N PHE A 102 -6.17 9.00 12.93
CA PHE A 102 -5.28 7.88 13.21
C PHE A 102 -4.05 7.94 12.31
N ARG A 103 -2.93 7.42 12.83
CA ARG A 103 -1.78 7.01 12.02
C ARG A 103 -1.61 5.52 12.20
N SER A 104 -1.70 4.80 11.09
CA SER A 104 -1.57 3.35 11.09
C SER A 104 -0.19 2.99 10.58
N TYR A 105 0.55 2.18 11.37
CA TYR A 105 1.90 1.72 11.03
C TYR A 105 1.84 0.28 10.59
N GLY A 106 2.56 -0.05 9.52
CA GLY A 106 2.56 -1.41 9.01
C GLY A 106 3.88 -1.87 8.44
N ASN A 107 3.99 -3.19 8.42
CA ASN A 107 5.03 -3.92 7.70
C ASN A 107 4.34 -4.95 6.84
N GLU A 108 4.80 -5.10 5.60
CA GLU A 108 4.21 -6.08 4.70
C GLU A 108 5.27 -6.81 3.90
N ASN A 109 4.94 -8.03 3.54
CA ASN A 109 5.76 -8.88 2.70
C ASN A 109 5.01 -9.16 1.41
N TRP A 110 5.68 -8.95 0.29
CA TRP A 110 5.14 -9.17 -1.04
C TRP A 110 5.85 -10.29 -1.76
N GLU A 111 5.10 -11.06 -2.54
CA GLU A 111 5.64 -12.05 -3.47
C GLU A 111 4.99 -11.86 -4.82
N PHE A 112 5.80 -11.84 -5.89
CA PHE A 112 5.34 -11.57 -7.25
C PHE A 112 5.43 -12.82 -8.13
N ALA A 113 4.45 -12.94 -9.02
CA ALA A 113 4.53 -13.86 -10.14
C ALA A 113 5.55 -13.35 -11.17
N GLN A 114 5.98 -14.22 -12.07
CA GLN A 114 6.91 -13.84 -13.15
C GLN A 114 6.36 -12.74 -14.05
N SER A 115 5.03 -12.62 -14.12
CA SER A 115 4.33 -11.56 -14.85
C SER A 115 4.52 -10.16 -14.25
N GLY A 116 5.05 -10.06 -13.01
CA GLY A 116 5.12 -8.79 -12.29
C GLY A 116 3.87 -8.42 -11.52
N LEU A 117 2.82 -9.24 -11.58
CA LEU A 117 1.65 -9.10 -10.72
C LEU A 117 1.96 -9.70 -9.34
N MET A 118 1.44 -9.06 -8.29
CA MET A 118 1.63 -9.57 -6.93
C MET A 118 0.70 -10.75 -6.68
N GLN A 119 1.26 -11.87 -6.26
CA GLN A 119 0.50 -13.10 -6.01
C GLN A 119 0.24 -13.34 -4.54
N ARG A 120 1.00 -12.71 -3.64
CA ARG A 120 0.80 -12.83 -2.19
C ARG A 120 1.20 -11.55 -1.48
N ARG A 121 0.37 -11.14 -0.52
CA ARG A 121 0.61 -10.00 0.34
C ARG A 121 0.25 -10.35 1.78
N LEU A 122 1.20 -10.18 2.69
CA LEU A 122 1.02 -10.42 4.12
C LEU A 122 1.32 -9.14 4.87
N ALA A 123 0.32 -8.56 5.54
CA ALA A 123 0.45 -7.26 6.18
C ALA A 123 0.04 -7.31 7.66
N CYS A 124 0.92 -6.77 8.51
CA CYS A 124 0.64 -6.49 9.91
C CYS A 124 0.52 -4.99 10.10
N ILE A 125 -0.51 -4.54 10.82
CA ILE A 125 -0.82 -3.10 10.95
C ILE A 125 -1.24 -2.81 12.38
N ASN A 126 -0.73 -1.70 12.93
CA ASN A 126 -1.11 -1.16 14.23
C ASN A 126 -1.66 0.26 14.06
N ASP A 127 -2.78 0.57 14.70
CA ASP A 127 -3.38 1.88 14.64
C ASP A 127 -3.01 2.70 15.87
N LEU A 128 -2.62 3.96 15.66
CA LEU A 128 -2.35 4.92 16.72
C LEU A 128 -3.35 6.08 16.59
N PRO A 129 -4.21 6.33 17.60
CA PRO A 129 -4.99 7.56 17.62
C PRO A 129 -4.07 8.77 17.72
N ILE A 130 -4.34 9.78 16.88
CA ILE A 130 -3.59 11.04 16.88
C ILE A 130 -4.58 12.20 16.90
N THR A 131 -4.08 13.40 17.16
CA THR A 131 -4.88 14.61 16.95
C THR A 131 -4.70 15.10 15.52
N GLN A 132 -5.60 15.97 15.06
CA GLN A 132 -5.43 16.59 13.74
C GLN A 132 -4.12 17.40 13.66
N ALA A 133 -3.70 18.02 14.76
CA ALA A 133 -2.45 18.76 14.83
C ALA A 133 -1.20 17.87 14.69
N ASP A 134 -1.31 16.58 15.02
CA ASP A 134 -0.20 15.63 14.94
C ASP A 134 0.02 15.07 13.53
N ARG A 135 -0.82 15.44 12.57
CA ARG A 135 -0.71 14.96 11.19
C ARG A 135 0.62 15.40 10.57
N LYS A 136 1.25 14.45 9.86
CA LYS A 136 2.53 14.65 9.19
C LYS A 136 2.44 14.48 7.67
N PHE A 137 1.34 13.89 7.17
CA PHE A 137 1.15 13.60 5.74
C PHE A 137 0.28 14.70 5.13
N ASN A 138 0.95 15.67 4.49
CA ASN A 138 0.33 16.92 4.07
C ASN A 138 0.59 17.20 2.59
N TRP A 139 -0.12 16.51 1.71
CA TRP A 139 -0.13 16.84 0.28
C TRP A 139 -1.56 16.82 -0.23
N ASP A 140 -1.79 17.51 -1.35
CA ASP A 140 -3.08 17.54 -2.02
C ASP A 140 -3.37 16.14 -2.61
N ARG A 141 -4.51 15.54 -2.23
CA ARG A 141 -4.91 14.21 -2.68
C ARG A 141 -5.34 14.14 -4.14
N SER A 142 -5.40 15.26 -4.86
CA SER A 142 -5.66 15.26 -6.31
C SER A 142 -4.53 14.64 -7.12
N GLY A 143 -3.36 14.43 -6.51
CA GLY A 143 -2.20 13.84 -7.15
C GLY A 143 -1.44 12.91 -6.20
N PRO A 144 -0.37 12.26 -6.69
CA PRO A 144 0.49 11.43 -5.88
C PRO A 144 1.28 12.26 -4.88
N ARG A 145 1.90 11.59 -3.90
CA ARG A 145 2.79 12.27 -2.96
C ARG A 145 3.90 12.98 -3.74
N PRO A 146 4.10 14.29 -3.52
CA PRO A 146 5.17 15.04 -4.21
C PRO A 146 6.56 14.47 -3.89
N ALA A 147 7.48 14.60 -4.85
CA ALA A 147 8.84 14.09 -4.69
C ALA A 147 9.59 14.76 -3.55
N ASP A 148 9.25 16.00 -3.21
CA ASP A 148 9.86 16.77 -2.11
C ASP A 148 9.15 16.57 -0.77
N HIS A 149 8.05 15.82 -0.72
CA HIS A 149 7.43 15.46 0.56
C HIS A 149 8.35 14.49 1.31
N PRO A 150 8.57 14.70 2.63
CA PRO A 150 9.43 13.81 3.42
C PRO A 150 9.00 12.34 3.36
N SER A 151 9.98 11.44 3.37
CA SER A 151 9.76 10.00 3.52
C SER A 151 9.46 9.64 4.97
N LEU A 152 9.12 8.37 5.22
CA LEU A 152 8.95 7.88 6.60
C LEU A 152 10.23 8.08 7.41
N SER A 153 11.39 7.74 6.84
CA SER A 153 12.68 7.93 7.50
C SER A 153 12.95 9.40 7.82
N ASP A 154 12.65 10.30 6.89
CA ASP A 154 12.80 11.74 7.10
C ASP A 154 11.91 12.27 8.22
N LEU A 155 10.73 11.69 8.38
CA LEU A 155 9.75 12.06 9.42
C LEU A 155 10.05 11.39 10.77
N GLY A 156 11.02 10.48 10.83
CA GLY A 156 11.32 9.72 12.05
C GLY A 156 10.27 8.67 12.41
N LEU A 157 9.56 8.20 11.42
CA LEU A 157 8.48 7.22 11.60
C LEU A 157 8.94 5.80 11.28
#